data_fcdb5426adf5a6d488694c3a8024aa7f
#
_entry.id   fcdb5426adf5a6d488694c3a8024aa7f
#
_cell.length_a   1.000
_cell.length_b   1.000
_cell.length_c   1.000
_cell.angle_alpha   90.00
_cell.angle_beta   90.00
_cell.angle_gamma   90.00
#
_symmetry.space_group_name_H-M   'P 1'
#
loop_
_entity.id
_entity.type
_entity.pdbx_description
1 polymer ?
#
loop_
_entity_poly.entity_id
_entity_poly.type
_entity_poly.pdbx_seq_one_letter_code
_entity_poly.pdbx_strand_id
1 'polypeptide(L)'
;MIITVANEFKSFYKEVGGNEGDKCHYKTRLDTYGCGCQHDCSYCYAKSLLNFRNLWDSTNPSVADIKEIEKVIKKIPKGSIIRLGGMTDCFQPIELQHRVTYNTIKLLNKYKIGYLIVTKSHIVANEEYLDLYDHKLAHFQITVTTLDDELSLTYEKASIPSKRVSAILKLQELGFDVAIRLSPIIDEYMDYEKLNSLGIEKAIVEFLRVNTWIKKWFKIDYSKYILKQSGYRFLRLDEKKKILSKIKIPVVSICEDYTPHYKYWLVNTIPNRNDCCNLRRE
;
A
#
# COMPACT_ATOMS: atom_id res chain seq x y z
N MET A 1 -5.78 -37.51 -2.75
CA MET A 1 -6.00 -36.11 -2.32
C MET A 1 -4.76 -35.71 -1.54
N ILE A 2 -3.80 -35.05 -2.21
CA ILE A 2 -2.54 -34.60 -1.58
C ILE A 2 -2.91 -33.34 -0.81
N ILE A 3 -2.94 -33.44 0.51
CA ILE A 3 -3.01 -32.26 1.38
C ILE A 3 -1.66 -31.57 1.25
N THR A 4 -1.58 -30.57 0.41
CA THR A 4 -0.47 -29.63 0.43
C THR A 4 -0.52 -28.94 1.79
N VAL A 5 0.37 -29.33 2.71
CA VAL A 5 0.65 -28.57 3.93
C VAL A 5 0.99 -27.17 3.48
N ALA A 6 0.13 -26.19 3.79
CA ALA A 6 0.43 -24.80 3.58
C ALA A 6 1.77 -24.52 4.25
N ASN A 7 2.76 -24.07 3.46
CA ASN A 7 4.04 -23.68 4.03
C ASN A 7 3.76 -22.73 5.19
N GLU A 8 4.22 -23.07 6.40
CA GLU A 8 4.03 -22.24 7.58
C GLU A 8 4.50 -20.82 7.26
N PHE A 9 3.54 -19.92 7.15
CA PHE A 9 3.84 -18.51 6.96
C PHE A 9 4.36 -17.96 8.27
N LYS A 10 5.66 -17.83 8.35
CA LYS A 10 6.26 -17.04 9.42
C LYS A 10 6.01 -15.57 9.09
N SER A 11 5.26 -14.88 9.95
CA SER A 11 5.01 -13.45 9.83
C SER A 11 6.30 -12.72 9.42
N PHE A 12 6.24 -11.99 8.31
CA PHE A 12 7.37 -11.19 7.86
C PHE A 12 7.48 -9.93 8.72
N TYR A 13 8.22 -10.04 9.80
CA TYR A 13 8.94 -8.88 10.32
C TYR A 13 10.22 -8.77 9.49
N LYS A 14 10.21 -7.91 8.51
CA LYS A 14 11.36 -7.72 7.64
C LYS A 14 11.64 -6.24 7.41
N GLU A 15 12.89 -5.85 7.55
CA GLU A 15 13.36 -4.62 6.93
C GLU A 15 13.48 -4.83 5.43
N VAL A 16 12.89 -3.92 4.68
CA VAL A 16 13.07 -3.87 3.22
C VAL A 16 14.49 -3.41 2.94
N GLY A 17 15.25 -4.26 2.28
CA GLY A 17 16.64 -3.98 1.89
C GLY A 17 16.77 -3.47 0.46
N GLY A 18 18.02 -3.20 0.08
CA GLY A 18 18.40 -2.79 -1.27
C GLY A 18 17.80 -1.44 -1.68
N ASN A 19 17.69 -1.23 -2.97
CA ASN A 19 17.30 0.06 -3.55
C ASN A 19 15.95 0.64 -3.03
N GLU A 20 15.00 -0.20 -2.65
CA GLU A 20 13.74 0.24 -2.04
C GLU A 20 13.94 0.62 -0.55
N GLY A 21 14.68 -0.19 0.20
CA GLY A 21 14.99 0.05 1.61
C GLY A 21 15.79 1.33 1.85
N ASP A 22 16.70 1.64 0.97
CA ASP A 22 17.53 2.86 1.04
C ASP A 22 16.72 4.15 0.89
N LYS A 23 15.51 4.07 0.31
CA LYS A 23 14.62 5.20 0.06
C LYS A 23 13.43 5.27 1.01
N CYS A 24 13.13 4.20 1.72
CA CYS A 24 11.93 4.09 2.54
C CYS A 24 12.23 4.40 4.01
N HIS A 25 11.56 5.38 4.59
CA HIS A 25 11.66 5.71 6.02
C HIS A 25 10.94 4.67 6.91
N TYR A 26 9.91 4.00 6.36
CA TYR A 26 9.13 2.96 7.06
C TYR A 26 9.43 1.60 6.45
N LYS A 27 10.71 1.22 6.47
CA LYS A 27 11.19 -0.02 5.85
C LYS A 27 10.87 -1.28 6.64
N THR A 28 10.52 -1.14 7.92
CA THR A 28 10.07 -2.26 8.73
C THR A 28 8.62 -2.61 8.39
N ARG A 29 8.38 -3.83 7.94
CA ARG A 29 7.07 -4.32 7.52
C ARG A 29 6.67 -5.56 8.30
N LEU A 30 5.39 -5.63 8.63
CA LEU A 30 4.75 -6.77 9.23
C LEU A 30 3.56 -7.19 8.35
N ASP A 31 3.63 -8.38 7.78
CA ASP A 31 2.52 -8.96 7.02
C ASP A 31 1.72 -9.92 7.94
N THR A 32 0.42 -9.71 8.05
CA THR A 32 -0.52 -10.55 8.80
C THR A 32 -1.03 -11.71 7.96
N TYR A 33 -0.92 -11.59 6.65
CA TYR A 33 -1.24 -12.59 5.64
C TYR A 33 -0.09 -12.69 4.65
N GLY A 34 0.09 -13.84 4.00
CA GLY A 34 1.19 -14.06 3.08
C GLY A 34 0.90 -15.07 1.98
N CYS A 35 1.86 -15.28 1.12
CA CYS A 35 1.81 -16.24 0.01
C CYS A 35 0.56 -16.10 -0.89
N GLY A 36 -0.09 -14.93 -0.88
CA GLY A 36 -1.28 -14.63 -1.67
C GLY A 36 -2.01 -13.42 -1.13
N CYS A 37 -2.83 -12.81 -1.99
CA CYS A 37 -3.70 -11.70 -1.63
C CYS A 37 -4.98 -11.81 -2.45
N GLN A 38 -6.12 -11.84 -1.77
CA GLN A 38 -7.44 -12.00 -2.38
C GLN A 38 -7.85 -10.82 -3.28
N HIS A 39 -7.18 -9.67 -3.17
CA HIS A 39 -7.38 -8.55 -4.10
C HIS A 39 -6.89 -8.84 -5.52
N ASP A 40 -5.99 -9.78 -5.70
CA ASP A 40 -5.50 -10.33 -6.96
C ASP A 40 -5.25 -9.32 -8.09
N CYS A 41 -4.67 -8.18 -7.73
CA CYS A 41 -4.43 -7.08 -8.68
C CYS A 41 -3.48 -7.51 -9.81
N SER A 42 -3.84 -7.24 -11.06
CA SER A 42 -3.05 -7.63 -12.23
C SER A 42 -1.74 -6.85 -12.39
N TYR A 43 -1.62 -5.66 -11.77
CA TYR A 43 -0.40 -4.85 -11.72
C TYR A 43 0.49 -5.12 -10.49
N CYS A 44 0.19 -6.14 -9.69
CA CYS A 44 0.85 -6.38 -8.41
C CYS A 44 2.29 -6.87 -8.57
N TYR A 45 3.25 -6.11 -8.04
CA TYR A 45 4.65 -6.52 -8.05
C TYR A 45 4.93 -7.71 -7.12
N ALA A 46 4.23 -7.80 -6.00
CA ALA A 46 4.37 -8.91 -5.06
C ALA A 46 3.93 -10.23 -5.69
N LYS A 47 2.79 -10.21 -6.41
CA LYS A 47 2.33 -11.33 -7.23
C LYS A 47 3.42 -11.77 -8.21
N SER A 48 4.07 -10.83 -8.93
CA SER A 48 5.12 -11.18 -9.88
C SER A 48 6.35 -11.83 -9.24
N LEU A 49 6.73 -11.38 -8.04
CA LEU A 49 7.88 -11.93 -7.29
C LEU A 49 7.60 -13.31 -6.70
N LEU A 50 6.40 -13.51 -6.15
CA LEU A 50 6.04 -14.77 -5.49
C LEU A 50 5.59 -15.83 -6.49
N ASN A 51 4.91 -15.44 -7.57
CA ASN A 51 4.51 -16.36 -8.64
C ASN A 51 5.73 -17.00 -9.32
N PHE A 52 6.81 -16.25 -9.52
CA PHE A 52 8.07 -16.79 -10.05
C PHE A 52 8.65 -17.92 -9.16
N ARG A 53 8.34 -17.89 -7.86
CA ARG A 53 8.78 -18.89 -6.87
C ARG A 53 7.74 -19.97 -6.59
N ASN A 54 6.63 -20.00 -7.34
CA ASN A 54 5.47 -20.87 -7.09
C ASN A 54 4.89 -20.73 -5.66
N LEU A 55 4.95 -19.52 -5.09
CA LEU A 55 4.51 -19.20 -3.73
C LEU A 55 3.28 -18.28 -3.71
N TRP A 56 2.57 -18.12 -4.83
CA TRP A 56 1.40 -17.24 -4.88
C TRP A 56 0.11 -18.02 -5.07
N ASP A 57 -0.78 -17.91 -4.09
CA ASP A 57 -2.16 -18.38 -4.18
C ASP A 57 -3.11 -17.27 -3.68
N SER A 58 -3.80 -16.59 -4.60
CA SER A 58 -4.73 -15.52 -4.25
C SER A 58 -6.04 -16.02 -3.65
N THR A 59 -6.36 -17.29 -3.80
CA THR A 59 -7.61 -17.90 -3.29
C THR A 59 -7.47 -18.36 -1.85
N ASN A 60 -6.26 -18.76 -1.44
CA ASN A 60 -5.97 -19.28 -0.11
C ASN A 60 -4.68 -18.68 0.47
N PRO A 61 -4.68 -17.39 0.84
CA PRO A 61 -3.54 -16.76 1.48
C PRO A 61 -3.17 -17.44 2.80
N SER A 62 -1.88 -17.53 3.11
CA SER A 62 -1.41 -18.01 4.41
C SER A 62 -1.73 -17.00 5.51
N VAL A 63 -2.04 -17.52 6.71
CA VAL A 63 -2.43 -16.74 7.88
C VAL A 63 -1.29 -16.78 8.90
N ALA A 64 -0.86 -15.61 9.39
CA ALA A 64 0.21 -15.54 10.38
C ALA A 64 -0.26 -15.95 11.79
N ASP A 65 0.60 -16.59 12.57
CA ASP A 65 0.34 -16.88 13.99
C ASP A 65 0.50 -15.62 14.83
N ILE A 66 -0.56 -15.22 15.49
CA ILE A 66 -0.58 -14.04 16.37
C ILE A 66 0.42 -14.11 17.53
N LYS A 67 0.74 -15.33 18.01
CA LYS A 67 1.75 -15.53 19.06
C LYS A 67 3.15 -15.21 18.56
N GLU A 68 3.45 -15.57 17.32
CA GLU A 68 4.73 -15.23 16.70
C GLU A 68 4.81 -13.72 16.41
N ILE A 69 3.72 -13.11 15.98
CA ILE A 69 3.61 -11.64 15.81
C ILE A 69 3.91 -10.94 17.15
N GLU A 70 3.32 -11.40 18.27
CA GLU A 70 3.56 -10.80 19.59
C GLU A 70 5.03 -10.90 20.01
N LYS A 71 5.69 -12.03 19.77
CA LYS A 71 7.12 -12.19 20.05
C LYS A 71 8.00 -11.17 19.30
N VAL A 72 7.59 -10.85 18.07
CA VAL A 72 8.29 -9.85 17.25
C VAL A 72 8.01 -8.45 17.78
N ILE A 73 6.74 -8.09 18.00
CA ILE A 73 6.32 -6.76 18.47
C ILE A 73 7.04 -6.39 19.78
N LYS A 74 7.19 -7.34 20.71
CA LYS A 74 7.90 -7.11 22.00
C LYS A 74 9.35 -6.64 21.83
N LYS A 75 9.97 -6.90 20.69
CA LYS A 75 11.36 -6.52 20.39
C LYS A 75 11.48 -5.18 19.67
N ILE A 76 10.35 -4.61 19.22
CA ILE A 76 10.33 -3.34 18.50
C ILE A 76 10.47 -2.20 19.51
N PRO A 77 11.37 -1.22 19.29
CA PRO A 77 11.49 -0.07 20.18
C PRO A 77 10.18 0.74 20.22
N LYS A 78 9.79 1.20 21.41
CA LYS A 78 8.65 2.12 21.57
C LYS A 78 8.85 3.38 20.71
N GLY A 79 7.76 3.90 20.16
CA GLY A 79 7.81 5.07 19.28
C GLY A 79 8.24 4.77 17.85
N SER A 80 8.61 3.51 17.54
CA SER A 80 8.80 3.10 16.16
C SER A 80 7.47 3.10 15.43
N ILE A 81 7.51 3.35 14.10
CA ILE A 81 6.36 3.15 13.20
C ILE A 81 6.69 2.00 12.26
N ILE A 82 5.85 0.97 12.24
CA ILE A 82 5.96 -0.15 11.32
C ILE A 82 4.87 -0.09 10.26
N ARG A 83 5.14 -0.62 9.06
CA ARG A 83 4.14 -0.72 8.00
C ARG A 83 3.43 -2.07 8.08
N LEU A 84 2.10 -2.04 8.17
CA LEU A 84 1.25 -3.21 7.98
C LEU A 84 0.92 -3.36 6.48
N GLY A 85 1.10 -4.58 5.96
CA GLY A 85 0.93 -4.84 4.53
C GLY A 85 2.16 -4.44 3.71
N GLY A 86 3.07 -5.37 3.52
CA GLY A 86 4.27 -5.21 2.68
C GLY A 86 4.14 -5.91 1.34
N MET A 87 3.90 -7.22 1.38
CA MET A 87 3.73 -8.07 0.19
C MET A 87 2.27 -8.38 -0.09
N THR A 88 1.41 -8.33 0.93
CA THR A 88 -0.02 -8.59 0.81
C THR A 88 -0.81 -7.48 1.50
N ASP A 89 -2.10 -7.43 1.28
CA ASP A 89 -2.97 -6.48 1.96
C ASP A 89 -3.43 -7.07 3.31
N CYS A 90 -3.22 -6.32 4.38
CA CYS A 90 -3.61 -6.75 5.72
C CYS A 90 -5.13 -6.70 5.96
N PHE A 91 -5.89 -6.00 5.13
CA PHE A 91 -7.36 -5.92 5.16
C PHE A 91 -8.03 -6.64 3.97
N GLN A 92 -7.36 -7.64 3.38
CA GLN A 92 -8.01 -8.49 2.39
C GLN A 92 -9.19 -9.28 3.02
N PRO A 93 -10.18 -9.78 2.24
CA PRO A 93 -11.43 -10.35 2.77
C PRO A 93 -11.27 -11.41 3.87
N ILE A 94 -10.21 -12.20 3.84
CA ILE A 94 -9.91 -13.24 4.85
C ILE A 94 -9.73 -12.65 6.27
N GLU A 95 -9.44 -11.35 6.38
CA GLU A 95 -9.33 -10.66 7.68
C GLU A 95 -10.64 -10.69 8.46
N LEU A 96 -11.81 -10.65 7.79
CA LEU A 96 -13.11 -10.75 8.43
C LEU A 96 -13.32 -12.10 9.15
N GLN A 97 -12.61 -13.13 8.71
CA GLN A 97 -12.68 -14.48 9.29
C GLN A 97 -11.62 -14.69 10.38
N HIS A 98 -10.37 -14.36 10.10
CA HIS A 98 -9.23 -14.71 10.97
C HIS A 98 -8.82 -13.61 11.94
N ARG A 99 -9.14 -12.34 11.66
CA ARG A 99 -8.90 -11.18 12.52
C ARG A 99 -7.47 -11.02 13.03
N VAL A 100 -6.50 -11.45 12.21
CA VAL A 100 -5.08 -11.38 12.59
C VAL A 100 -4.60 -9.93 12.61
N THR A 101 -5.04 -9.09 11.64
CA THR A 101 -4.72 -7.65 11.62
C THR A 101 -5.36 -6.94 12.82
N TYR A 102 -6.62 -7.24 13.14
CA TYR A 102 -7.29 -6.72 14.33
C TYR A 102 -6.49 -6.99 15.62
N ASN A 103 -6.12 -8.26 15.82
CA ASN A 103 -5.34 -8.65 17.00
C ASN A 103 -3.92 -8.08 16.99
N THR A 104 -3.31 -7.92 15.81
CA THR A 104 -2.01 -7.26 15.65
C THR A 104 -2.08 -5.79 16.08
N ILE A 105 -3.12 -5.05 15.67
CA ILE A 105 -3.32 -3.65 16.07
C ILE A 105 -3.50 -3.53 17.58
N LYS A 106 -4.26 -4.45 18.21
CA LYS A 106 -4.35 -4.51 19.69
C LYS A 106 -2.98 -4.63 20.36
N LEU A 107 -2.12 -5.48 19.83
CA LEU A 107 -0.76 -5.64 20.35
C LEU A 107 0.08 -4.37 20.13
N LEU A 108 0.01 -3.75 18.94
CA LEU A 108 0.72 -2.53 18.63
C LEU A 108 0.31 -1.39 19.58
N ASN A 109 -0.97 -1.21 19.83
CA ASN A 109 -1.49 -0.25 20.80
C ASN A 109 -0.99 -0.53 22.22
N LYS A 110 -1.03 -1.80 22.65
CA LYS A 110 -0.53 -2.25 23.96
C LYS A 110 0.95 -1.92 24.17
N TYR A 111 1.78 -2.13 23.13
CA TYR A 111 3.23 -1.89 23.19
C TYR A 111 3.64 -0.48 22.76
N LYS A 112 2.68 0.40 22.42
CA LYS A 112 2.92 1.78 21.98
C LYS A 112 3.84 1.86 20.76
N ILE A 113 3.56 1.03 19.75
CA ILE A 113 4.22 1.02 18.46
C ILE A 113 3.27 1.65 17.44
N GLY A 114 3.74 2.67 16.74
CA GLY A 114 3.00 3.28 15.65
C GLY A 114 2.87 2.33 14.43
N TYR A 115 1.81 2.48 13.67
CA TYR A 115 1.56 1.63 12.50
C TYR A 115 1.01 2.42 11.32
N LEU A 116 1.61 2.15 10.16
CA LEU A 116 1.16 2.64 8.87
C LEU A 116 0.43 1.53 8.14
N ILE A 117 -0.89 1.66 8.01
CA ILE A 117 -1.75 0.75 7.26
C ILE A 117 -1.78 1.19 5.80
N VAL A 118 -1.41 0.29 4.88
CA VAL A 118 -1.52 0.50 3.43
C VAL A 118 -2.44 -0.55 2.86
N THR A 119 -3.63 -0.15 2.41
CA THR A 119 -4.68 -1.09 2.00
C THR A 119 -5.48 -0.64 0.78
N LYS A 120 -6.14 -1.59 0.11
CA LYS A 120 -7.16 -1.41 -0.93
C LYS A 120 -8.56 -1.80 -0.45
N SER A 121 -8.74 -1.91 0.87
CA SER A 121 -9.99 -2.38 1.46
C SER A 121 -10.70 -1.29 2.24
N HIS A 122 -12.02 -1.21 2.06
CA HIS A 122 -12.88 -0.35 2.87
C HIS A 122 -13.09 -0.91 4.30
N ILE A 123 -12.78 -2.19 4.55
CA ILE A 123 -12.90 -2.85 5.87
C ILE A 123 -12.13 -2.08 6.95
N VAL A 124 -11.05 -1.39 6.56
CA VAL A 124 -10.26 -0.55 7.46
C VAL A 124 -11.08 0.53 8.19
N ALA A 125 -12.23 0.93 7.65
CA ALA A 125 -13.14 1.93 8.23
C ALA A 125 -14.43 1.32 8.82
N ASN A 126 -14.47 0.01 9.07
CA ASN A 126 -15.55 -0.62 9.83
C ASN A 126 -15.52 -0.17 11.30
N GLU A 127 -16.67 -0.01 11.95
CA GLU A 127 -16.80 0.50 13.31
C GLU A 127 -15.86 -0.21 14.31
N GLU A 128 -15.83 -1.53 14.27
CA GLU A 128 -14.99 -2.34 15.16
C GLU A 128 -13.47 -2.05 15.06
N TYR A 129 -13.01 -1.57 13.90
CA TYR A 129 -11.63 -1.12 13.71
C TYR A 129 -11.45 0.35 14.12
N LEU A 130 -12.45 1.20 13.85
CA LEU A 130 -12.41 2.61 14.27
C LEU A 130 -12.30 2.73 15.78
N ASP A 131 -13.06 1.92 16.54
CA ASP A 131 -12.99 1.85 18.00
C ASP A 131 -11.65 1.33 18.53
N LEU A 132 -10.91 0.60 17.70
CA LEU A 132 -9.62 0.02 18.05
C LEU A 132 -8.45 0.97 17.85
N TYR A 133 -8.52 1.89 16.87
CA TYR A 133 -7.38 2.72 16.50
C TYR A 133 -7.00 3.75 17.57
N ASP A 134 -5.72 3.83 17.89
CA ASP A 134 -5.13 4.91 18.68
C ASP A 134 -4.73 6.06 17.73
N HIS A 135 -5.31 7.24 17.90
CA HIS A 135 -5.09 8.41 17.03
C HIS A 135 -3.62 8.85 16.93
N LYS A 136 -2.80 8.54 17.96
CA LYS A 136 -1.37 8.89 17.97
C LYS A 136 -0.50 7.84 17.29
N LEU A 137 -1.01 6.62 17.12
CA LEU A 137 -0.25 5.50 16.61
C LEU A 137 -0.67 5.09 15.19
N ALA A 138 -1.92 5.39 14.80
CA ALA A 138 -2.51 4.93 13.56
C ALA A 138 -2.31 5.93 12.41
N HIS A 139 -1.74 5.46 11.31
CA HIS A 139 -1.61 6.18 10.06
C HIS A 139 -2.17 5.35 8.92
N PHE A 140 -2.83 5.98 7.95
CA PHE A 140 -3.54 5.27 6.89
C PHE A 140 -3.15 5.77 5.50
N GLN A 141 -2.99 4.83 4.58
CA GLN A 141 -2.90 5.08 3.15
C GLN A 141 -3.86 4.13 2.44
N ILE A 142 -4.98 4.64 1.95
CA ILE A 142 -5.96 3.84 1.23
C ILE A 142 -5.74 4.01 -0.26
N THR A 143 -5.46 2.90 -0.94
CA THR A 143 -5.08 2.93 -2.35
C THR A 143 -6.30 3.02 -3.25
N VAL A 144 -6.30 4.00 -4.17
CA VAL A 144 -7.28 4.19 -5.24
C VAL A 144 -6.53 4.35 -6.55
N THR A 145 -6.84 3.52 -7.54
CA THR A 145 -6.14 3.48 -8.84
C THR A 145 -6.98 4.03 -9.99
N THR A 146 -8.28 4.16 -9.76
CA THR A 146 -9.29 4.81 -10.59
C THR A 146 -10.46 5.26 -9.70
N LEU A 147 -11.31 6.13 -10.18
CA LEU A 147 -12.58 6.50 -9.52
C LEU A 147 -13.81 5.89 -10.21
N ASP A 148 -13.57 4.97 -11.13
CA ASP A 148 -14.58 4.18 -11.83
C ASP A 148 -14.62 2.77 -11.21
N ASP A 149 -15.77 2.43 -10.61
CA ASP A 149 -15.97 1.17 -9.90
C ASP A 149 -15.93 -0.03 -10.87
N GLU A 150 -16.54 0.10 -12.04
CA GLU A 150 -16.58 -0.98 -13.04
C GLU A 150 -15.21 -1.21 -13.69
N LEU A 151 -14.51 -0.14 -14.03
CA LEU A 151 -13.16 -0.25 -14.56
C LEU A 151 -12.24 -0.95 -13.56
N SER A 152 -12.34 -0.65 -12.27
CA SER A 152 -11.51 -1.27 -11.23
C SER A 152 -11.64 -2.79 -11.20
N LEU A 153 -12.86 -3.32 -11.35
CA LEU A 153 -13.16 -4.75 -11.34
C LEU A 153 -12.52 -5.52 -12.52
N THR A 154 -12.11 -4.83 -13.57
CA THR A 154 -11.43 -5.46 -14.71
C THR A 154 -9.99 -5.89 -14.40
N TYR A 155 -9.36 -5.34 -13.35
CA TYR A 155 -7.95 -5.57 -13.06
C TYR A 155 -7.61 -5.79 -11.57
N GLU A 156 -8.56 -5.63 -10.65
CA GLU A 156 -8.37 -5.94 -9.23
C GLU A 156 -9.68 -6.44 -8.58
N LYS A 157 -9.57 -7.33 -7.58
CA LYS A 157 -10.70 -7.84 -6.79
C LYS A 157 -10.79 -7.16 -5.42
N ALA A 158 -10.21 -6.00 -5.28
CA ALA A 158 -10.26 -5.19 -4.08
C ALA A 158 -11.64 -4.55 -3.88
N SER A 159 -11.85 -3.90 -2.76
CA SER A 159 -13.06 -3.05 -2.59
C SER A 159 -13.16 -2.04 -3.73
N ILE A 160 -14.36 -1.80 -4.23
CA ILE A 160 -14.57 -0.82 -5.31
C ILE A 160 -14.10 0.60 -4.87
N PRO A 161 -13.63 1.43 -5.81
CA PRO A 161 -13.12 2.77 -5.54
C PRO A 161 -14.04 3.66 -4.69
N SER A 162 -15.33 3.67 -4.98
CA SER A 162 -16.32 4.48 -4.23
C SER A 162 -16.31 4.15 -2.73
N LYS A 163 -16.25 2.87 -2.35
CA LYS A 163 -16.15 2.44 -0.94
C LYS A 163 -14.80 2.83 -0.31
N ARG A 164 -13.71 2.76 -1.08
CA ARG A 164 -12.38 3.20 -0.59
C ARG A 164 -12.33 4.71 -0.35
N VAL A 165 -12.91 5.51 -1.23
CA VAL A 165 -13.03 6.97 -1.05
C VAL A 165 -13.87 7.28 0.18
N SER A 166 -15.02 6.62 0.36
CA SER A 166 -15.85 6.80 1.56
C SER A 166 -15.08 6.47 2.84
N ALA A 167 -14.24 5.41 2.83
CA ALA A 167 -13.39 5.06 3.97
C ALA A 167 -12.33 6.14 4.26
N ILE A 168 -11.73 6.75 3.23
CA ILE A 168 -10.77 7.87 3.39
C ILE A 168 -11.47 9.06 4.04
N LEU A 169 -12.62 9.47 3.51
CA LEU A 169 -13.35 10.63 4.02
C LEU A 169 -13.81 10.42 5.46
N LYS A 170 -14.30 9.22 5.80
CA LYS A 170 -14.68 8.85 7.17
C LYS A 170 -13.50 8.94 8.14
N LEU A 171 -12.34 8.40 7.78
CA LEU A 171 -11.13 8.49 8.61
C LEU A 171 -10.63 9.94 8.73
N GLN A 172 -10.73 10.74 7.67
CA GLN A 172 -10.37 12.17 7.68
C GLN A 172 -11.30 12.96 8.62
N GLU A 173 -12.61 12.74 8.53
CA GLU A 173 -13.63 13.37 9.39
C GLU A 173 -13.41 13.03 10.87
N LEU A 174 -13.01 11.79 11.17
CA LEU A 174 -12.67 11.36 12.52
C LEU A 174 -11.29 11.87 13.00
N GLY A 175 -10.57 12.66 12.20
CA GLY A 175 -9.31 13.30 12.59
C GLY A 175 -8.08 12.38 12.52
N PHE A 176 -8.18 11.20 11.92
CA PHE A 176 -7.02 10.33 11.70
C PHE A 176 -6.05 10.88 10.67
N ASP A 177 -4.78 10.46 10.76
CA ASP A 177 -3.77 10.72 9.74
C ASP A 177 -3.99 9.80 8.53
N VAL A 178 -4.72 10.27 7.52
CA VAL A 178 -5.08 9.49 6.34
C VAL A 178 -4.66 10.18 5.04
N ALA A 179 -4.22 9.40 4.07
CA ALA A 179 -3.94 9.84 2.70
C ALA A 179 -4.60 8.91 1.67
N ILE A 180 -5.09 9.49 0.58
CA ILE A 180 -5.33 8.69 -0.63
C ILE A 180 -3.98 8.26 -1.22
N ARG A 181 -3.82 6.97 -1.51
CA ARG A 181 -2.64 6.46 -2.20
C ARG A 181 -2.98 6.14 -3.65
N LEU A 182 -2.48 6.95 -4.57
CA LEU A 182 -2.62 6.73 -6.02
C LEU A 182 -1.50 5.77 -6.46
N SER A 183 -1.72 4.46 -6.27
CA SER A 183 -0.65 3.44 -6.40
C SER A 183 -1.15 2.12 -7.02
N PRO A 184 -0.80 1.85 -8.28
CA PRO A 184 -0.16 2.79 -9.19
C PRO A 184 -1.13 3.84 -9.72
N ILE A 185 -0.61 5.04 -10.01
CA ILE A 185 -1.37 5.99 -10.83
C ILE A 185 -1.20 5.61 -12.30
N ILE A 186 -2.33 5.48 -13.00
CA ILE A 186 -2.42 5.26 -14.45
C ILE A 186 -3.17 6.46 -15.02
N ASP A 187 -2.51 7.22 -15.87
CA ASP A 187 -3.02 8.52 -16.35
C ASP A 187 -4.39 8.38 -17.04
N GLU A 188 -4.54 7.36 -17.86
CA GLU A 188 -5.77 7.09 -18.64
C GLU A 188 -6.94 6.58 -17.78
N TYR A 189 -6.68 6.12 -16.55
CA TYR A 189 -7.69 5.56 -15.64
C TYR A 189 -8.18 6.56 -14.60
N MET A 190 -7.54 7.74 -14.52
CA MET A 190 -7.84 8.71 -13.47
C MET A 190 -8.68 9.88 -13.99
N ASP A 191 -9.87 10.04 -13.44
CA ASP A 191 -10.65 11.24 -13.56
C ASP A 191 -10.12 12.29 -12.55
N TYR A 192 -9.31 13.22 -13.05
CA TYR A 192 -8.66 14.24 -12.21
C TYR A 192 -9.63 15.32 -11.74
N GLU A 193 -10.68 15.62 -12.48
CA GLU A 193 -11.70 16.59 -12.06
C GLU A 193 -12.44 16.04 -10.84
N LYS A 194 -12.94 14.82 -10.93
CA LYS A 194 -13.57 14.12 -9.83
C LYS A 194 -12.61 13.93 -8.65
N LEU A 195 -11.36 13.52 -8.89
CA LEU A 195 -10.33 13.36 -7.83
C LEU A 195 -10.13 14.66 -7.04
N ASN A 196 -10.00 15.77 -7.72
CA ASN A 196 -9.73 17.08 -7.12
C ASN A 196 -10.94 17.65 -6.37
N SER A 197 -12.15 17.17 -6.65
CA SER A 197 -13.40 17.59 -5.99
C SER A 197 -13.75 16.75 -4.74
N LEU A 198 -13.02 15.68 -4.42
CA LEU A 198 -13.35 14.77 -3.32
C LEU A 198 -13.18 15.38 -1.91
N GLY A 199 -12.53 16.53 -1.75
CA GLY A 199 -12.25 17.11 -0.43
C GLY A 199 -11.17 16.34 0.37
N ILE A 200 -10.34 15.53 -0.31
CA ILE A 200 -9.22 14.82 0.32
C ILE A 200 -8.05 15.78 0.51
N GLU A 201 -7.43 15.76 1.69
CA GLU A 201 -6.38 16.72 2.05
C GLU A 201 -4.98 16.26 1.68
N LYS A 202 -4.74 14.94 1.61
CA LYS A 202 -3.41 14.37 1.44
C LYS A 202 -3.38 13.21 0.44
N ALA A 203 -2.41 13.25 -0.47
CA ALA A 203 -2.19 12.20 -1.46
C ALA A 203 -0.74 11.71 -1.48
N ILE A 204 -0.57 10.41 -1.68
CA ILE A 204 0.71 9.77 -1.98
C ILE A 204 0.63 9.20 -3.40
N VAL A 205 1.51 9.62 -4.28
CA VAL A 205 1.55 9.15 -5.67
C VAL A 205 2.68 8.16 -5.85
N GLU A 206 2.37 7.02 -6.46
CA GLU A 206 3.34 6.01 -6.88
C GLU A 206 3.07 5.61 -8.33
N PHE A 207 4.09 5.72 -9.18
CA PHE A 207 4.00 5.37 -10.59
C PHE A 207 4.17 3.87 -10.81
N LEU A 208 3.46 3.32 -11.79
CA LEU A 208 3.59 1.91 -12.15
C LEU A 208 5.03 1.57 -12.50
N ARG A 209 5.56 0.50 -11.91
CA ARG A 209 6.77 -0.19 -12.34
C ARG A 209 6.38 -1.43 -13.12
N VAL A 210 6.92 -1.57 -14.33
CA VAL A 210 6.49 -2.59 -15.30
C VAL A 210 7.60 -3.61 -15.50
N ASN A 211 7.30 -4.86 -15.17
CA ASN A 211 8.14 -6.00 -15.57
C ASN A 211 7.40 -6.89 -16.59
N THR A 212 8.03 -7.97 -17.03
CA THR A 212 7.46 -8.89 -18.02
C THR A 212 6.14 -9.51 -17.56
N TRP A 213 6.01 -9.84 -16.28
CA TRP A 213 4.80 -10.44 -15.70
C TRP A 213 3.65 -9.44 -15.66
N ILE A 214 3.89 -8.24 -15.15
CA ILE A 214 2.90 -7.15 -15.10
C ILE A 214 2.42 -6.84 -16.52
N LYS A 215 3.33 -6.72 -17.49
CA LYS A 215 2.97 -6.49 -18.89
C LYS A 215 2.09 -7.61 -19.47
N LYS A 216 2.26 -8.84 -19.00
CA LYS A 216 1.44 -9.99 -19.42
C LYS A 216 0.02 -9.93 -18.82
N TRP A 217 -0.11 -9.54 -17.56
CA TRP A 217 -1.37 -9.59 -16.82
C TRP A 217 -2.20 -8.32 -16.91
N PHE A 218 -1.57 -7.17 -16.94
CA PHE A 218 -2.20 -5.84 -16.95
C PHE A 218 -2.02 -5.21 -18.34
N LYS A 219 -3.13 -4.84 -18.99
CA LYS A 219 -3.13 -4.39 -20.37
C LYS A 219 -3.40 -2.89 -20.47
N ILE A 220 -2.34 -2.11 -20.62
CA ILE A 220 -2.36 -0.66 -20.88
C ILE A 220 -1.36 -0.34 -21.99
N ASP A 221 -1.28 0.90 -22.45
CA ASP A 221 -0.19 1.36 -23.32
C ASP A 221 1.13 1.49 -22.53
N TYR A 222 2.12 0.72 -22.94
CA TYR A 222 3.45 0.70 -22.34
C TYR A 222 4.50 1.51 -23.12
N SER A 223 4.12 2.22 -24.18
CA SER A 223 5.04 2.95 -25.08
C SER A 223 5.91 3.97 -24.34
N LYS A 224 5.35 4.60 -23.29
CA LYS A 224 6.02 5.62 -22.45
C LYS A 224 6.93 5.03 -21.37
N TYR A 225 6.89 3.73 -21.08
CA TYR A 225 7.68 3.05 -20.05
C TYR A 225 9.04 2.62 -20.59
N ILE A 226 9.93 3.58 -20.84
CA ILE A 226 11.20 3.36 -21.55
C ILE A 226 12.43 3.29 -20.63
N LEU A 227 12.40 3.89 -19.43
CA LEU A 227 13.53 3.87 -18.50
C LEU A 227 13.64 2.50 -17.82
N LYS A 228 14.87 2.01 -17.59
CA LYS A 228 15.12 0.68 -17.05
C LYS A 228 15.93 0.75 -15.76
N GLN A 229 15.51 0.00 -14.73
CA GLN A 229 16.28 -0.24 -13.51
C GLN A 229 15.81 -1.54 -12.85
N SER A 230 16.74 -2.39 -12.44
CA SER A 230 16.47 -3.60 -11.63
C SER A 230 15.37 -4.52 -12.20
N GLY A 231 15.34 -4.71 -13.54
CA GLY A 231 14.36 -5.56 -14.21
C GLY A 231 12.98 -4.90 -14.46
N TYR A 232 12.81 -3.66 -14.04
CA TYR A 232 11.59 -2.89 -14.28
C TYR A 232 11.79 -1.79 -15.30
N ARG A 233 10.66 -1.37 -15.90
CA ARG A 233 10.54 -0.19 -16.76
C ARG A 233 9.72 0.89 -16.06
N PHE A 234 10.07 2.15 -16.30
CA PHE A 234 9.49 3.33 -15.66
C PHE A 234 9.19 4.41 -16.68
N LEU A 235 8.24 5.28 -16.33
CA LEU A 235 7.95 6.51 -17.06
C LEU A 235 9.13 7.49 -17.00
N ARG A 236 9.25 8.36 -18.01
CA ARG A 236 10.15 9.50 -17.97
C ARG A 236 9.70 10.53 -16.94
N LEU A 237 10.62 11.37 -16.49
CA LEU A 237 10.35 12.41 -15.50
C LEU A 237 9.34 13.45 -16.00
N ASP A 238 9.43 13.85 -17.27
CA ASP A 238 8.50 14.78 -17.89
C ASP A 238 7.06 14.26 -17.94
N GLU A 239 6.86 12.96 -18.25
CA GLU A 239 5.54 12.32 -18.18
C GLU A 239 5.00 12.30 -16.74
N LYS A 240 5.84 11.95 -15.76
CA LYS A 240 5.46 12.00 -14.34
C LYS A 240 5.03 13.40 -13.89
N LYS A 241 5.77 14.44 -14.31
CA LYS A 241 5.43 15.84 -14.02
C LYS A 241 4.08 16.25 -14.62
N LYS A 242 3.80 15.84 -15.86
CA LYS A 242 2.50 16.09 -16.50
C LYS A 242 1.35 15.46 -15.71
N ILE A 243 1.51 14.23 -15.23
CA ILE A 243 0.51 13.56 -14.39
C ILE A 243 0.31 14.32 -13.07
N LEU A 244 1.40 14.66 -12.39
CA LEU A 244 1.35 15.36 -11.10
C LEU A 244 0.72 16.75 -11.21
N SER A 245 0.92 17.49 -12.33
CA SER A 245 0.33 18.81 -12.53
C SER A 245 -1.21 18.81 -12.60
N LYS A 246 -1.83 17.65 -12.85
CA LYS A 246 -3.29 17.47 -12.85
C LYS A 246 -3.88 17.28 -11.45
N ILE A 247 -3.05 16.92 -10.45
CA ILE A 247 -3.49 16.67 -9.07
C ILE A 247 -3.45 17.98 -8.29
N LYS A 248 -4.62 18.39 -7.75
CA LYS A 248 -4.80 19.66 -7.00
C LYS A 248 -5.08 19.41 -5.51
N ILE A 249 -4.83 18.21 -5.01
CA ILE A 249 -4.93 17.90 -3.58
C ILE A 249 -3.91 18.76 -2.80
N PRO A 250 -4.28 19.35 -1.65
CA PRO A 250 -3.43 20.32 -0.95
C PRO A 250 -2.04 19.81 -0.60
N VAL A 251 -1.93 18.55 -0.20
CA VAL A 251 -0.67 17.92 0.17
C VAL A 251 -0.41 16.70 -0.70
N VAL A 252 0.59 16.77 -1.57
CA VAL A 252 0.97 15.67 -2.46
C VAL A 252 2.42 15.27 -2.19
N SER A 253 2.66 13.98 -1.98
CA SER A 253 4.00 13.39 -1.92
C SER A 253 4.15 12.25 -2.92
N ILE A 254 5.40 11.89 -3.21
CA ILE A 254 5.72 10.93 -4.26
C ILE A 254 6.57 9.80 -3.68
N CYS A 255 6.03 8.57 -3.74
CA CYS A 255 6.79 7.36 -3.47
C CYS A 255 7.45 6.89 -4.77
N GLU A 256 8.79 6.97 -4.87
CA GLU A 256 9.51 6.78 -6.13
C GLU A 256 10.53 5.65 -6.04
N ASP A 257 10.44 4.71 -6.96
CA ASP A 257 11.37 3.57 -7.04
C ASP A 257 12.59 3.84 -7.96
N TYR A 258 12.41 4.62 -9.02
CA TYR A 258 13.50 4.91 -9.97
C TYR A 258 14.49 5.91 -9.36
N THR A 259 15.72 5.49 -9.09
CA THR A 259 16.70 6.23 -8.30
C THR A 259 17.00 7.65 -8.79
N PRO A 260 17.18 7.91 -10.11
CA PRO A 260 17.40 9.28 -10.56
C PRO A 260 16.22 10.21 -10.29
N HIS A 261 14.97 9.71 -10.42
CA HIS A 261 13.78 10.49 -10.13
C HIS A 261 13.58 10.69 -8.62
N TYR A 262 13.89 9.68 -7.81
CA TYR A 262 13.87 9.82 -6.34
C TYR A 262 14.75 10.98 -5.87
N LYS A 263 15.99 11.07 -6.38
CA LYS A 263 16.88 12.19 -6.08
C LYS A 263 16.30 13.55 -6.52
N TYR A 264 15.64 13.58 -7.67
CA TYR A 264 14.94 14.78 -8.14
C TYR A 264 13.82 15.19 -7.19
N TRP A 265 12.99 14.24 -6.74
CA TRP A 265 11.85 14.53 -5.87
C TRP A 265 12.28 14.98 -4.46
N LEU A 266 13.36 14.45 -3.92
CA LEU A 266 13.91 14.93 -2.63
C LEU A 266 14.20 16.42 -2.60
N VAL A 267 14.59 16.99 -3.75
CA VAL A 267 14.94 18.41 -3.86
C VAL A 267 13.74 19.28 -4.25
N ASN A 268 12.80 18.72 -5.04
CA ASN A 268 11.78 19.51 -5.75
C ASN A 268 10.35 19.31 -5.23
N THR A 269 10.13 18.40 -4.28
CA THR A 269 8.81 18.19 -3.65
C THR A 269 8.91 18.34 -2.15
N ILE A 270 8.29 19.31 -1.57
CA ILE A 270 8.13 19.52 -0.13
C ILE A 270 9.45 19.60 0.63
N PRO A 271 10.13 20.78 0.64
CA PRO A 271 11.45 20.97 1.24
C PRO A 271 11.59 20.58 2.72
N ASN A 272 10.50 20.51 3.48
CA ASN A 272 10.51 20.28 4.93
C ASN A 272 10.14 18.86 5.37
N ARG A 273 10.01 17.90 4.45
CA ARG A 273 9.55 16.55 4.78
C ARG A 273 10.57 15.51 4.36
N ASN A 274 11.13 14.83 5.35
CA ASN A 274 12.15 13.80 5.16
C ASN A 274 11.59 12.45 4.69
N ASP A 275 10.26 12.29 4.60
CA ASP A 275 9.65 11.04 4.17
C ASP A 275 8.53 11.23 3.15
N CYS A 276 8.45 10.30 2.18
CA CYS A 276 7.44 10.32 1.15
C CYS A 276 6.05 9.88 1.64
N CYS A 277 5.94 9.25 2.79
CA CYS A 277 4.65 8.84 3.38
C CYS A 277 3.95 9.99 4.07
N ASN A 278 4.70 11.03 4.42
CA ASN A 278 4.18 12.28 4.92
C ASN A 278 3.28 12.10 6.17
N LEU A 279 3.73 11.24 7.09
CA LEU A 279 2.98 10.96 8.31
C LEU A 279 2.98 12.17 9.24
N ARG A 280 1.84 12.37 9.93
CA ARG A 280 1.76 13.35 11.01
C ARG A 280 2.72 12.91 12.13
N ARG A 281 3.59 13.81 12.54
CA ARG A 281 4.43 13.64 13.72
C ARG A 281 4.00 14.70 14.74
N GLU A 282 3.71 14.24 15.95
CA GLU A 282 3.51 15.14 17.10
C GLU A 282 4.85 15.71 17.59
#